data_64c921b06914f78a2a6eeeffb0dac1e8
#
_entry.id   64c921b06914f78a2a6eeeffb0dac1e8
#
_cell.length_a   1.000
_cell.length_b   1.000
_cell.length_c   1.000
_cell.angle_alpha   90.00
_cell.angle_beta   90.00
_cell.angle_gamma   90.00
#
_symmetry.space_group_name_H-M   'P 1'
#
loop_
_entity.id
_entity.type
_entity.pdbx_description
1 polymer ?
#
loop_
_entity_poly.entity_id
_entity_poly.type
_entity_poly.pdbx_seq_one_letter_code
_entity_poly.pdbx_strand_id
1 'polypeptide(L)'
;PPDLATLRAELVRAVETKAQPQAAPEKPSAVGALRSAGSPFRISIGTLIPAVLSAGINSDLPGQTTALVRRNVYDSRTGRFLLIPQGSRLVGEYDSRVAFGQNRVFVAWNRLVFPDGRSLDLGGMQGVDLSAAAGLRDKVNNHFVRTFGSALLIAAVSAGVQLSQPENDGNFQSNPTPSRLAAAAVGQELGRVASEYLRRNLDVRPTIEVRPGYELNVEVTADLDLPGPYEQAAAY
;
A
#
# COMPACT_ATOMS: atom_id res chain seq x y z
N PRO A 1 53.68 -25.52 -13.62
CA PRO A 1 52.70 -25.58 -12.58
C PRO A 1 52.95 -24.41 -11.62
N PRO A 2 51.96 -23.61 -11.30
CA PRO A 2 52.11 -22.47 -10.41
C PRO A 2 52.56 -22.96 -9.03
N ASP A 3 53.56 -22.28 -8.47
CA ASP A 3 54.13 -22.61 -7.19
C ASP A 3 53.11 -22.41 -6.06
N LEU A 4 53.03 -23.36 -5.14
CA LEU A 4 52.15 -23.34 -3.97
C LEU A 4 52.33 -22.06 -3.10
N ALA A 5 53.48 -21.41 -3.19
CA ALA A 5 53.76 -20.17 -2.49
C ALA A 5 53.02 -18.97 -3.10
N THR A 6 52.87 -18.92 -4.44
CA THR A 6 52.09 -17.87 -5.13
C THR A 6 50.62 -17.99 -4.90
N LEU A 7 50.07 -19.21 -4.90
CA LEU A 7 48.64 -19.48 -4.60
C LEU A 7 48.29 -19.12 -3.13
N ARG A 8 49.21 -19.35 -2.18
CA ARG A 8 49.02 -18.89 -0.79
C ARG A 8 49.03 -17.39 -0.65
N ALA A 9 49.92 -16.71 -1.36
CA ALA A 9 50.00 -15.24 -1.32
C ALA A 9 48.76 -14.58 -1.93
N GLU A 10 48.17 -15.15 -3.01
CA GLU A 10 46.94 -14.66 -3.59
C GLU A 10 45.73 -14.92 -2.69
N LEU A 11 45.66 -16.08 -2.02
CA LEU A 11 44.59 -16.39 -1.07
C LEU A 11 44.61 -15.45 0.16
N VAL A 12 45.82 -15.17 0.70
CA VAL A 12 45.97 -14.22 1.81
C VAL A 12 45.55 -12.82 1.40
N ARG A 13 45.95 -12.33 0.20
CA ARG A 13 45.48 -11.04 -0.34
C ARG A 13 43.97 -11.01 -0.57
N ALA A 14 43.36 -12.08 -1.07
CA ALA A 14 41.92 -12.16 -1.29
C ALA A 14 41.12 -12.15 0.04
N VAL A 15 41.67 -12.72 1.10
CA VAL A 15 41.07 -12.71 2.45
C VAL A 15 41.26 -11.32 3.11
N GLU A 16 42.39 -10.67 2.93
CA GLU A 16 42.60 -9.30 3.45
C GLU A 16 41.77 -8.24 2.71
N THR A 17 41.52 -8.41 1.39
CA THR A 17 40.67 -7.49 0.62
C THR A 17 39.18 -7.67 0.96
N LYS A 18 38.80 -8.81 1.55
CA LYS A 18 37.43 -9.07 2.01
C LYS A 18 37.14 -8.64 3.44
N ALA A 19 38.17 -8.25 4.18
CA ALA A 19 38.06 -7.60 5.47
C ALA A 19 37.96 -6.07 5.30
N GLN A 20 36.98 -5.60 4.53
CA GLN A 20 36.51 -4.23 4.72
C GLN A 20 35.99 -4.13 6.16
N PRO A 21 36.41 -3.10 6.92
CA PRO A 21 35.84 -2.91 8.24
C PRO A 21 34.36 -2.74 8.06
N GLN A 22 33.59 -3.78 8.40
CA GLN A 22 32.16 -3.72 8.58
C GLN A 22 31.96 -2.55 9.55
N ALA A 23 31.26 -1.51 9.09
CA ALA A 23 30.95 -0.36 9.94
C ALA A 23 30.53 -0.90 11.30
N ALA A 24 31.24 -0.49 12.34
CA ALA A 24 30.95 -0.94 13.69
C ALA A 24 29.44 -0.78 13.91
N PRO A 25 28.74 -1.75 14.50
CA PRO A 25 27.33 -1.60 14.77
C PRO A 25 27.17 -0.29 15.54
N GLU A 26 26.38 0.64 14.98
CA GLU A 26 26.04 1.89 15.68
C GLU A 26 25.56 1.47 17.06
N LYS A 27 26.28 1.93 18.09
CA LYS A 27 25.89 1.69 19.49
C LYS A 27 24.41 2.09 19.58
N PRO A 28 23.54 1.22 20.11
CA PRO A 28 22.15 1.57 20.26
C PRO A 28 22.08 2.89 21.00
N SER A 29 21.51 3.91 20.36
CA SER A 29 21.35 5.24 20.95
C SER A 29 20.67 5.04 22.30
N ALA A 30 21.28 5.53 23.37
CA ALA A 30 20.77 5.35 24.73
C ALA A 30 19.30 5.81 24.75
N VAL A 31 18.39 4.91 25.08
CA VAL A 31 16.97 5.23 25.24
C VAL A 31 16.86 6.29 26.32
N GLY A 32 16.24 7.43 26.01
CA GLY A 32 16.05 8.54 26.97
C GLY A 32 17.14 9.61 26.98
N ALA A 33 18.17 9.57 26.11
CA ALA A 33 19.11 10.68 26.00
C ALA A 33 18.46 11.89 25.32
N LEU A 34 18.54 13.07 25.96
CA LEU A 34 18.13 14.33 25.34
C LEU A 34 19.07 14.61 24.15
N ARG A 35 18.47 14.75 22.95
CA ARG A 35 19.19 15.20 21.77
C ARG A 35 19.14 16.72 21.69
N SER A 36 20.21 17.33 21.20
CA SER A 36 20.26 18.76 20.91
C SER A 36 19.13 19.15 19.96
N ALA A 37 18.57 20.34 20.15
CA ALA A 37 17.44 20.85 19.34
C ALA A 37 17.76 21.04 17.84
N GLY A 38 19.01 20.90 17.43
CA GLY A 38 19.47 21.03 16.04
C GLY A 38 19.24 22.41 15.43
N SER A 39 18.99 22.42 14.10
CA SER A 39 18.73 23.65 13.35
C SER A 39 17.46 24.39 13.81
N PRO A 40 17.44 25.74 13.80
CA PRO A 40 16.19 26.47 14.00
C PRO A 40 15.17 26.27 12.86
N PHE A 41 15.62 25.79 11.71
CA PHE A 41 14.80 25.56 10.53
C PHE A 41 14.50 24.07 10.34
N ARG A 42 13.99 23.43 11.40
CA ARG A 42 13.70 22.01 11.45
C ARG A 42 12.21 21.75 11.52
N ILE A 43 11.76 20.77 10.74
CA ILE A 43 10.48 20.11 10.91
C ILE A 43 10.77 18.77 11.60
N SER A 44 10.30 18.62 12.83
CA SER A 44 10.59 17.44 13.66
C SER A 44 9.73 16.26 13.26
N ILE A 45 10.26 15.06 13.51
CA ILE A 45 9.51 13.81 13.41
C ILE A 45 8.14 13.90 14.11
N GLY A 46 7.11 13.30 13.52
CA GLY A 46 5.73 13.35 14.03
C GLY A 46 4.93 14.58 13.60
N THR A 47 5.57 15.56 12.92
CA THR A 47 4.85 16.69 12.34
C THR A 47 4.00 16.21 11.17
N LEU A 48 2.79 16.77 11.03
CA LEU A 48 1.88 16.47 9.92
C LEU A 48 1.91 17.62 8.90
N ILE A 49 2.21 17.31 7.65
CA ILE A 49 2.14 18.24 6.53
C ILE A 49 0.78 18.06 5.84
N PRO A 50 -0.14 19.03 5.99
CA PRO A 50 -1.48 18.89 5.42
C PRO A 50 -1.45 19.08 3.91
N ALA A 51 -2.06 18.15 3.18
CA ALA A 51 -2.07 18.15 1.73
C ALA A 51 -3.45 17.76 1.16
N VAL A 52 -3.62 17.98 -0.12
CA VAL A 52 -4.78 17.56 -0.91
C VAL A 52 -4.30 16.84 -2.15
N LEU A 53 -4.87 15.69 -2.43
CA LEU A 53 -4.53 14.85 -3.57
C LEU A 53 -4.92 15.56 -4.87
N SER A 54 -3.97 15.73 -5.79
CA SER A 54 -4.21 16.33 -7.11
C SER A 54 -4.49 15.27 -8.18
N ALA A 55 -3.76 14.16 -8.13
CA ALA A 55 -3.96 13.02 -9.01
C ALA A 55 -4.62 11.88 -8.25
N GLY A 56 -5.67 11.27 -8.81
CA GLY A 56 -6.35 10.13 -8.20
C GLY A 56 -5.44 8.90 -8.09
N ILE A 57 -5.80 8.01 -7.19
CA ILE A 57 -5.14 6.72 -6.98
C ILE A 57 -6.11 5.62 -7.34
N ASN A 58 -5.64 4.60 -8.07
CA ASN A 58 -6.36 3.37 -8.32
C ASN A 58 -5.43 2.19 -8.03
N SER A 59 -5.78 1.36 -7.05
CA SER A 59 -4.95 0.24 -6.60
C SER A 59 -4.90 -0.95 -7.56
N ASP A 60 -5.57 -0.91 -8.71
CA ASP A 60 -5.47 -1.98 -9.70
C ASP A 60 -4.06 -2.10 -10.29
N LEU A 61 -3.36 -0.96 -10.40
CA LEU A 61 -1.99 -0.88 -10.89
C LEU A 61 -1.17 0.02 -9.96
N PRO A 62 0.12 -0.30 -9.72
CA PRO A 62 1.02 0.61 -9.02
C PRO A 62 1.27 1.85 -9.86
N GLY A 63 1.53 2.98 -9.23
CA GLY A 63 1.75 4.21 -9.97
C GLY A 63 2.26 5.35 -9.10
N GLN A 64 2.44 6.49 -9.76
CA GLN A 64 2.79 7.74 -9.09
C GLN A 64 1.53 8.58 -8.87
N THR A 65 1.58 9.36 -7.81
CA THR A 65 0.53 10.33 -7.49
C THR A 65 1.14 11.64 -7.05
N THR A 66 0.35 12.70 -7.09
CA THR A 66 0.76 14.03 -6.67
C THR A 66 -0.28 14.64 -5.73
N ALA A 67 0.21 15.43 -4.77
CA ALA A 67 -0.63 16.23 -3.88
C ALA A 67 -0.09 17.65 -3.76
N LEU A 68 -0.92 18.56 -3.32
CA LEU A 68 -0.53 19.95 -3.03
C LEU A 68 -0.64 20.20 -1.53
N VAL A 69 0.40 20.83 -0.96
CA VAL A 69 0.37 21.31 0.41
C VAL A 69 -0.68 22.42 0.52
N ARG A 70 -1.67 22.22 1.40
CA ARG A 70 -2.84 23.12 1.48
C ARG A 70 -2.70 24.22 2.53
N ARG A 71 -1.73 24.15 3.43
CA ARG A 71 -1.44 25.18 4.44
C ARG A 71 0.05 25.31 4.63
N ASN A 72 0.50 26.50 4.99
CA ASN A 72 1.87 26.77 5.36
C ASN A 72 2.33 25.89 6.53
N VAL A 73 3.55 25.35 6.45
CA VAL A 73 4.19 24.57 7.50
C VAL A 73 5.37 25.37 8.03
N TYR A 74 5.38 25.54 9.35
CA TYR A 74 6.39 26.32 10.05
C TYR A 74 7.34 25.42 10.81
N ASP A 75 8.43 25.99 11.29
CA ASP A 75 9.41 25.27 12.13
C ASP A 75 8.73 24.68 13.39
N SER A 76 9.11 23.45 13.72
CA SER A 76 8.46 22.74 14.85
C SER A 76 8.83 23.30 16.22
N ARG A 77 9.94 24.07 16.32
CA ARG A 77 10.45 24.58 17.58
C ARG A 77 9.77 25.88 18.02
N THR A 78 9.63 26.86 17.11
CA THR A 78 9.13 28.19 17.43
C THR A 78 7.84 28.56 16.71
N GLY A 79 7.52 27.86 15.63
CA GLY A 79 6.37 28.17 14.76
C GLY A 79 6.49 29.50 14.02
N ARG A 80 7.69 30.07 13.91
CA ARG A 80 7.92 31.45 13.42
C ARG A 80 8.43 31.49 12.00
N PHE A 81 9.20 30.47 11.59
CA PHE A 81 9.83 30.43 10.28
C PHE A 81 9.01 29.55 9.33
N LEU A 82 8.56 30.15 8.25
CA LEU A 82 7.89 29.41 7.18
C LEU A 82 8.92 28.49 6.51
N LEU A 83 8.68 27.19 6.53
CA LEU A 83 9.58 26.20 5.94
C LEU A 83 8.99 25.59 4.67
N ILE A 84 7.71 25.22 4.67
CA ILE A 84 7.03 24.70 3.48
C ILE A 84 5.81 25.59 3.20
N PRO A 85 5.81 26.38 2.11
CA PRO A 85 4.67 27.20 1.74
C PRO A 85 3.53 26.34 1.20
N GLN A 86 2.32 26.81 1.37
CA GLN A 86 1.15 26.27 0.66
C GLN A 86 1.37 26.33 -0.86
N GLY A 87 0.82 25.35 -1.58
CA GLY A 87 1.01 25.22 -3.02
C GLY A 87 2.28 24.45 -3.41
N SER A 88 3.14 24.07 -2.44
CA SER A 88 4.21 23.11 -2.70
C SER A 88 3.64 21.78 -3.17
N ARG A 89 4.30 21.13 -4.13
CA ARG A 89 3.85 19.88 -4.73
C ARG A 89 4.58 18.69 -4.10
N LEU A 90 3.81 17.72 -3.66
CA LEU A 90 4.29 16.42 -3.23
C LEU A 90 4.22 15.44 -4.40
N VAL A 91 5.26 14.64 -4.58
CA VAL A 91 5.32 13.54 -5.54
C VAL A 91 5.58 12.27 -4.76
N GLY A 92 4.75 11.26 -4.97
CA GLY A 92 4.83 10.00 -4.26
C GLY A 92 4.44 8.83 -5.14
N GLU A 93 4.60 7.64 -4.59
CA GLU A 93 4.28 6.36 -5.21
C GLU A 93 3.30 5.60 -4.34
N TYR A 94 2.42 4.85 -4.97
CA TYR A 94 1.49 3.96 -4.27
C TYR A 94 1.60 2.52 -4.79
N ASP A 95 1.34 1.58 -3.88
CA ASP A 95 1.42 0.14 -4.18
C ASP A 95 0.03 -0.41 -4.54
N SER A 96 -0.01 -1.32 -5.50
CA SER A 96 -1.20 -2.06 -5.92
C SER A 96 -1.40 -3.39 -5.17
N ARG A 97 -0.47 -3.76 -4.29
CA ARG A 97 -0.54 -5.01 -3.52
C ARG A 97 -1.53 -4.90 -2.37
N VAL A 98 -2.82 -4.82 -2.71
CA VAL A 98 -3.91 -4.80 -1.75
C VAL A 98 -4.30 -6.24 -1.40
N ALA A 99 -4.27 -6.59 -0.12
CA ALA A 99 -4.73 -7.89 0.36
C ALA A 99 -6.26 -7.92 0.49
N PHE A 100 -6.84 -9.13 0.44
CA PHE A 100 -8.26 -9.30 0.73
C PHE A 100 -8.61 -8.76 2.12
N GLY A 101 -9.66 -7.93 2.21
CA GLY A 101 -10.05 -7.24 3.44
C GLY A 101 -9.31 -5.95 3.73
N GLN A 102 -8.25 -5.61 2.99
CA GLN A 102 -7.61 -4.31 3.09
C GLN A 102 -8.49 -3.26 2.42
N ASN A 103 -8.66 -2.12 3.08
CA ASN A 103 -9.47 -1.00 2.61
C ASN A 103 -8.70 0.33 2.56
N ARG A 104 -7.36 0.27 2.68
CA ARG A 104 -6.46 1.42 2.63
C ARG A 104 -5.34 1.17 1.65
N VAL A 105 -4.95 2.19 0.91
CA VAL A 105 -3.78 2.18 0.03
C VAL A 105 -2.66 2.96 0.68
N PHE A 106 -1.45 2.38 0.70
CA PHE A 106 -0.26 3.07 1.20
C PHE A 106 0.31 3.96 0.11
N VAL A 107 0.70 5.16 0.50
CA VAL A 107 1.40 6.12 -0.34
C VAL A 107 2.68 6.52 0.35
N ALA A 108 3.79 6.41 -0.37
CA ALA A 108 5.11 6.88 0.05
C ALA A 108 5.44 8.17 -0.70
N TRP A 109 5.62 9.27 0.02
CA TRP A 109 5.97 10.56 -0.54
C TRP A 109 7.49 10.69 -0.63
N ASN A 110 8.00 10.75 -1.86
CA ASN A 110 9.44 10.73 -2.12
C ASN A 110 10.01 12.14 -2.23
N ARG A 111 9.26 13.08 -2.78
CA ARG A 111 9.77 14.41 -3.08
C ARG A 111 8.76 15.50 -2.82
N LEU A 112 9.23 16.60 -2.27
CA LEU A 112 8.51 17.87 -2.16
C LEU A 112 9.16 18.88 -3.14
N VAL A 113 8.36 19.50 -3.98
CA VAL A 113 8.79 20.54 -4.92
C VAL A 113 8.16 21.87 -4.48
N PHE A 114 8.99 22.84 -4.18
CA PHE A 114 8.59 24.19 -3.78
C PHE A 114 8.08 24.99 -4.98
N PRO A 115 7.29 26.05 -4.75
CA PRO A 115 6.80 26.92 -5.85
C PRO A 115 7.93 27.60 -6.65
N ASP A 116 9.09 27.81 -6.05
CA ASP A 116 10.28 28.38 -6.70
C ASP A 116 11.12 27.35 -7.49
N GLY A 117 10.68 26.09 -7.57
CA GLY A 117 11.34 25.03 -8.30
C GLY A 117 12.39 24.26 -7.51
N ARG A 118 12.76 24.71 -6.30
CA ARG A 118 13.61 23.88 -5.40
C ARG A 118 12.90 22.61 -5.03
N SER A 119 13.64 21.56 -4.69
CA SER A 119 13.07 20.30 -4.25
C SER A 119 13.77 19.75 -3.01
N LEU A 120 12.98 19.05 -2.19
CA LEU A 120 13.44 18.37 -0.99
C LEU A 120 13.08 16.87 -1.11
N ASP A 121 14.04 16.00 -0.83
CA ASP A 121 13.80 14.58 -0.73
C ASP A 121 13.17 14.24 0.63
N LEU A 122 12.07 13.49 0.58
CA LEU A 122 11.32 13.08 1.77
C LEU A 122 11.62 11.63 2.18
N GLY A 123 12.40 10.88 1.38
CA GLY A 123 12.80 9.52 1.71
C GLY A 123 11.66 8.53 1.87
N GLY A 124 10.51 8.76 1.22
CA GLY A 124 9.37 7.84 1.29
C GLY A 124 8.48 8.03 2.52
N MET A 125 8.27 9.26 2.97
CA MET A 125 7.36 9.57 4.08
C MET A 125 5.96 9.07 3.80
N GLN A 126 5.31 8.50 4.81
CA GLN A 126 4.00 7.89 4.64
C GLN A 126 2.86 8.90 4.57
N GLY A 127 1.89 8.60 3.69
CA GLY A 127 0.62 9.29 3.67
C GLY A 127 -0.32 8.73 4.75
N VAL A 128 -0.93 9.64 5.50
CA VAL A 128 -1.92 9.31 6.54
C VAL A 128 -3.22 10.07 6.27
N ASP A 129 -4.32 9.55 6.77
CA ASP A 129 -5.60 10.26 6.68
C ASP A 129 -5.70 11.44 7.67
N LEU A 130 -6.81 12.12 7.70
CA LEU A 130 -7.02 13.26 8.63
C LEU A 130 -7.01 12.84 10.11
N SER A 131 -7.21 11.57 10.42
CA SER A 131 -7.10 11.01 11.78
C SER A 131 -5.68 10.52 12.12
N ALA A 132 -4.69 10.78 11.24
CA ALA A 132 -3.33 10.29 11.33
C ALA A 132 -3.20 8.75 11.27
N ALA A 133 -4.20 8.06 10.75
CA ALA A 133 -4.11 6.63 10.49
C ALA A 133 -3.40 6.37 9.16
N ALA A 134 -2.46 5.41 9.17
CA ALA A 134 -1.65 5.07 8.01
C ALA A 134 -2.48 4.64 6.79
N GLY A 135 -2.09 5.12 5.61
CA GLY A 135 -2.74 4.86 4.34
C GLY A 135 -4.01 5.67 4.11
N LEU A 136 -4.41 5.77 2.86
CA LEU A 136 -5.56 6.54 2.39
C LEU A 136 -6.75 5.64 2.10
N ARG A 137 -7.96 6.09 2.39
CA ARG A 137 -9.21 5.38 2.17
C ARG A 137 -10.29 6.32 1.66
N ASP A 138 -10.85 6.00 0.49
CA ASP A 138 -12.04 6.72 -0.04
C ASP A 138 -13.07 5.70 -0.50
N LYS A 139 -13.03 5.26 -1.74
CA LYS A 139 -13.95 4.26 -2.30
C LYS A 139 -13.28 2.89 -2.34
N VAL A 140 -13.98 1.86 -1.87
CA VAL A 140 -13.53 0.48 -1.94
C VAL A 140 -14.54 -0.33 -2.73
N ASN A 141 -14.11 -0.88 -3.86
CA ASN A 141 -14.92 -1.79 -4.65
C ASN A 141 -14.50 -3.24 -4.36
N ASN A 142 -15.30 -3.92 -3.59
CA ASN A 142 -15.07 -5.33 -3.23
C ASN A 142 -15.52 -6.30 -4.32
N HIS A 143 -15.98 -5.84 -5.48
CA HIS A 143 -16.48 -6.66 -6.59
C HIS A 143 -17.54 -7.69 -6.17
N PHE A 144 -18.34 -7.36 -5.13
CA PHE A 144 -19.28 -8.28 -4.48
C PHE A 144 -20.23 -8.94 -5.46
N VAL A 145 -20.81 -8.18 -6.39
CA VAL A 145 -21.75 -8.71 -7.40
C VAL A 145 -21.04 -9.69 -8.34
N ARG A 146 -19.80 -9.42 -8.71
CA ARG A 146 -18.99 -10.30 -9.56
C ARG A 146 -18.64 -11.61 -8.84
N THR A 147 -18.30 -11.52 -7.56
CA THR A 147 -17.87 -12.68 -6.74
C THR A 147 -19.08 -13.54 -6.32
N PHE A 148 -20.16 -12.93 -5.86
CA PHE A 148 -21.29 -13.65 -5.30
C PHE A 148 -22.49 -13.78 -6.25
N GLY A 149 -22.62 -12.92 -7.26
CA GLY A 149 -23.73 -12.99 -8.23
C GLY A 149 -23.77 -14.30 -8.99
N SER A 150 -22.62 -14.82 -9.40
CA SER A 150 -22.50 -16.12 -10.06
C SER A 150 -22.83 -17.28 -9.11
N ALA A 151 -22.42 -17.21 -7.85
CA ALA A 151 -22.75 -18.22 -6.84
C ALA A 151 -24.26 -18.26 -6.57
N LEU A 152 -24.90 -17.11 -6.53
CA LEU A 152 -26.36 -17.01 -6.37
C LEU A 152 -27.12 -17.62 -7.55
N LEU A 153 -26.66 -17.37 -8.79
CA LEU A 153 -27.24 -17.98 -9.99
C LEU A 153 -27.10 -19.50 -9.98
N ILE A 154 -25.93 -20.01 -9.62
CA ILE A 154 -25.69 -21.46 -9.51
C ILE A 154 -26.57 -22.07 -8.42
N ALA A 155 -26.71 -21.41 -7.26
CA ALA A 155 -27.58 -21.85 -6.18
C ALA A 155 -29.07 -21.89 -6.63
N ALA A 156 -29.52 -20.88 -7.36
CA ALA A 156 -30.88 -20.83 -7.88
C ALA A 156 -31.16 -21.96 -8.89
N VAL A 157 -30.22 -22.24 -9.81
CA VAL A 157 -30.32 -23.36 -10.75
C VAL A 157 -30.34 -24.70 -10.00
N SER A 158 -29.45 -24.88 -9.01
CA SER A 158 -29.44 -26.12 -8.20
C SER A 158 -30.72 -26.33 -7.41
N ALA A 159 -31.27 -25.26 -6.83
CA ALA A 159 -32.56 -25.33 -6.14
C ALA A 159 -33.73 -25.66 -7.12
N GLY A 160 -33.72 -25.07 -8.31
CA GLY A 160 -34.71 -25.37 -9.35
C GLY A 160 -34.68 -26.84 -9.78
N VAL A 161 -33.50 -27.41 -9.93
CA VAL A 161 -33.34 -28.86 -10.24
C VAL A 161 -33.87 -29.74 -9.08
N GLN A 162 -33.64 -29.36 -7.83
CA GLN A 162 -34.13 -30.11 -6.68
C GLN A 162 -35.65 -30.03 -6.54
N LEU A 163 -36.26 -28.86 -6.77
CA LEU A 163 -37.69 -28.67 -6.71
C LEU A 163 -38.43 -29.37 -7.87
N SER A 164 -37.78 -29.59 -9.00
CA SER A 164 -38.34 -30.32 -10.13
C SER A 164 -38.26 -31.86 -9.99
N GLN A 165 -37.65 -32.37 -8.92
CA GLN A 165 -37.68 -33.81 -8.63
C GLN A 165 -39.00 -34.17 -7.94
N PRO A 166 -39.78 -35.13 -8.47
CA PRO A 166 -41.02 -35.54 -7.83
C PRO A 166 -40.72 -36.10 -6.43
N GLU A 167 -41.52 -35.67 -5.44
CA GLU A 167 -41.47 -36.18 -4.07
C GLU A 167 -41.58 -37.70 -4.07
N ASN A 168 -40.69 -38.34 -3.35
CA ASN A 168 -40.62 -39.77 -3.25
C ASN A 168 -41.68 -40.23 -2.22
N ASP A 169 -42.85 -40.65 -2.67
CA ASP A 169 -43.77 -41.39 -1.80
C ASP A 169 -43.04 -42.63 -1.25
N GLY A 170 -42.72 -42.58 0.00
CA GLY A 170 -42.14 -43.50 1.00
C GLY A 170 -41.89 -44.98 0.72
N ASN A 171 -41.66 -45.39 -0.53
CA ASN A 171 -41.37 -46.78 -0.84
C ASN A 171 -39.88 -47.01 -1.11
N PHE A 172 -39.17 -47.48 -0.11
CA PHE A 172 -37.72 -47.70 -0.08
C PHE A 172 -37.18 -48.79 -1.05
N GLN A 173 -37.96 -49.27 -2.00
CA GLN A 173 -37.57 -50.37 -2.89
C GLN A 173 -37.53 -50.06 -4.39
N SER A 174 -37.60 -48.82 -4.81
CA SER A 174 -37.49 -48.51 -6.23
C SER A 174 -36.03 -48.25 -6.64
N ASN A 175 -35.50 -49.10 -7.51
CA ASN A 175 -34.22 -48.89 -8.19
C ASN A 175 -34.18 -47.44 -8.79
N PRO A 176 -33.10 -46.71 -8.62
CA PRO A 176 -32.98 -45.38 -9.14
C PRO A 176 -33.13 -45.41 -10.67
N THR A 177 -34.10 -44.68 -11.20
CA THR A 177 -34.31 -44.59 -12.65
C THR A 177 -33.09 -43.92 -13.32
N PRO A 178 -32.75 -44.31 -14.55
CA PRO A 178 -31.57 -43.70 -15.25
C PRO A 178 -31.65 -42.18 -15.32
N SER A 179 -32.80 -41.57 -15.36
CA SER A 179 -33.02 -40.12 -15.33
C SER A 179 -32.66 -39.50 -13.97
N ARG A 180 -32.90 -40.20 -12.83
CA ARG A 180 -32.49 -39.74 -11.51
C ARG A 180 -30.96 -39.81 -11.30
N LEU A 181 -30.38 -40.88 -11.80
CA LEU A 181 -28.88 -41.01 -11.79
C LEU A 181 -28.24 -39.92 -12.65
N ALA A 182 -28.77 -39.63 -13.82
CA ALA A 182 -28.30 -38.53 -14.68
C ALA A 182 -28.48 -37.16 -14.02
N ALA A 183 -29.63 -36.88 -13.39
CA ALA A 183 -29.86 -35.61 -12.68
C ALA A 183 -28.92 -35.44 -11.46
N ALA A 184 -28.70 -36.51 -10.70
CA ALA A 184 -27.76 -36.51 -9.59
C ALA A 184 -26.32 -36.27 -10.05
N ALA A 185 -25.88 -36.92 -11.14
CA ALA A 185 -24.54 -36.73 -11.72
C ALA A 185 -24.33 -35.29 -12.23
N VAL A 186 -25.34 -34.70 -12.91
CA VAL A 186 -25.33 -33.30 -13.35
C VAL A 186 -25.27 -32.35 -12.14
N GLY A 187 -26.06 -32.62 -11.08
CA GLY A 187 -26.04 -31.83 -9.85
C GLY A 187 -24.68 -31.86 -9.14
N GLN A 188 -24.04 -33.03 -9.07
CA GLN A 188 -22.68 -33.18 -8.50
C GLN A 188 -21.62 -32.42 -9.33
N GLU A 189 -21.69 -32.53 -10.67
CA GLU A 189 -20.74 -31.85 -11.54
C GLU A 189 -20.93 -30.33 -11.48
N LEU A 190 -22.17 -29.84 -11.47
CA LEU A 190 -22.45 -28.42 -11.26
C LEU A 190 -21.95 -27.93 -9.89
N GLY A 191 -22.11 -28.71 -8.82
CA GLY A 191 -21.59 -28.40 -7.50
C GLY A 191 -20.07 -28.33 -7.48
N ARG A 192 -19.37 -29.20 -8.22
CA ARG A 192 -17.92 -29.20 -8.36
C ARG A 192 -17.43 -27.97 -9.12
N VAL A 193 -18.04 -27.68 -10.27
CA VAL A 193 -17.74 -26.50 -11.09
C VAL A 193 -18.01 -25.21 -10.29
N ALA A 194 -19.11 -25.15 -9.54
CA ALA A 194 -19.42 -24.02 -8.67
C ALA A 194 -18.39 -23.82 -7.57
N SER A 195 -17.93 -24.89 -6.92
CA SER A 195 -16.90 -24.84 -5.88
C SER A 195 -15.57 -24.38 -6.43
N GLU A 196 -15.17 -24.86 -7.60
CA GLU A 196 -13.94 -24.44 -8.28
C GLU A 196 -14.01 -22.98 -8.72
N TYR A 197 -15.15 -22.55 -9.28
CA TYR A 197 -15.39 -21.16 -9.65
C TYR A 197 -15.35 -20.22 -8.43
N LEU A 198 -15.97 -20.62 -7.32
CA LEU A 198 -15.91 -19.88 -6.06
C LEU A 198 -14.47 -19.74 -5.54
N ARG A 199 -13.72 -20.83 -5.52
CA ARG A 199 -12.31 -20.79 -5.08
C ARG A 199 -11.48 -19.80 -5.89
N ARG A 200 -11.63 -19.78 -7.22
CA ARG A 200 -10.93 -18.84 -8.10
C ARG A 200 -11.38 -17.39 -7.93
N ASN A 201 -12.65 -17.15 -7.63
CA ASN A 201 -13.21 -15.81 -7.48
C ASN A 201 -13.11 -15.25 -6.05
N LEU A 202 -12.82 -16.08 -5.03
CA LEU A 202 -12.53 -15.58 -3.68
C LEU A 202 -11.17 -14.86 -3.60
N ASP A 203 -10.32 -15.02 -4.61
CA ASP A 203 -9.00 -14.39 -4.69
C ASP A 203 -9.02 -13.02 -5.42
N VAL A 204 -10.21 -12.49 -5.71
CA VAL A 204 -10.37 -11.17 -6.33
C VAL A 204 -10.02 -10.10 -5.29
N ARG A 205 -8.93 -9.40 -5.54
CA ARG A 205 -8.47 -8.29 -4.69
C ARG A 205 -9.45 -7.12 -4.79
N PRO A 206 -9.74 -6.43 -3.68
CA PRO A 206 -10.55 -5.22 -3.73
C PRO A 206 -9.79 -4.11 -4.45
N THR A 207 -10.50 -3.32 -5.24
CA THR A 207 -9.97 -2.09 -5.84
C THR A 207 -10.25 -0.93 -4.89
N ILE A 208 -9.19 -0.21 -4.52
CA ILE A 208 -9.30 1.02 -3.74
C ILE A 208 -9.07 2.20 -4.67
N GLU A 209 -10.06 3.08 -4.74
CA GLU A 209 -10.00 4.31 -5.52
C GLU A 209 -10.01 5.50 -4.56
N VAL A 210 -8.97 6.35 -4.63
CA VAL A 210 -8.92 7.62 -3.92
C VAL A 210 -9.02 8.75 -4.94
N ARG A 211 -10.06 9.56 -4.82
CA ARG A 211 -10.37 10.61 -5.80
C ARG A 211 -9.47 11.83 -5.64
N PRO A 212 -9.21 12.57 -6.70
CA PRO A 212 -8.64 13.90 -6.61
C PRO A 212 -9.46 14.78 -5.66
N GLY A 213 -8.78 15.67 -4.93
CA GLY A 213 -9.41 16.49 -3.89
C GLY A 213 -9.49 15.82 -2.51
N TYR A 214 -9.04 14.57 -2.37
CA TYR A 214 -8.97 13.91 -1.07
C TYR A 214 -7.97 14.61 -0.15
N GLU A 215 -8.42 14.97 1.05
CA GLU A 215 -7.57 15.60 2.07
C GLU A 215 -6.79 14.54 2.85
N LEU A 216 -5.50 14.77 2.98
CA LEU A 216 -4.57 13.87 3.65
C LEU A 216 -3.52 14.67 4.43
N ASN A 217 -2.75 13.96 5.24
CA ASN A 217 -1.52 14.49 5.82
C ASN A 217 -0.34 13.61 5.39
N VAL A 218 0.84 14.21 5.34
CA VAL A 218 2.11 13.47 5.23
C VAL A 218 2.76 13.51 6.59
N GLU A 219 3.02 12.33 7.16
CA GLU A 219 3.68 12.21 8.46
C GLU A 219 5.20 12.28 8.27
N VAL A 220 5.82 13.21 8.97
CA VAL A 220 7.28 13.35 8.98
C VAL A 220 7.87 12.24 9.84
N THR A 221 8.52 11.27 9.19
CA THR A 221 9.09 10.08 9.84
C THR A 221 10.55 10.25 10.27
N ALA A 222 11.22 11.31 9.80
CA ALA A 222 12.57 11.68 10.17
C ALA A 222 12.69 13.22 10.21
N ASP A 223 13.55 13.74 11.06
CA ASP A 223 13.75 15.20 11.14
C ASP A 223 14.22 15.76 9.79
N LEU A 224 13.53 16.81 9.32
CA LEU A 224 13.86 17.55 8.11
C LEU A 224 14.57 18.84 8.49
N ASP A 225 15.85 18.92 8.20
CA ASP A 225 16.63 20.14 8.37
C ASP A 225 16.68 20.92 7.04
N LEU A 226 16.12 22.12 7.03
CA LEU A 226 16.18 23.03 5.90
C LEU A 226 17.32 24.04 6.09
N PRO A 227 17.91 24.55 4.99
CA PRO A 227 19.03 25.50 5.07
C PRO A 227 18.61 26.88 5.61
N GLY A 228 17.31 27.22 5.54
CA GLY A 228 16.74 28.50 5.97
C GLY A 228 15.25 28.53 5.82
N PRO A 229 14.61 29.67 6.20
CA PRO A 229 13.18 29.87 5.96
C PRO A 229 12.92 29.96 4.46
N TYR A 230 11.67 29.61 4.07
CA TYR A 230 11.24 29.86 2.70
C TYR A 230 11.03 31.35 2.48
N GLU A 231 11.89 31.95 1.70
CA GLU A 231 11.71 33.33 1.22
C GLU A 231 11.00 33.25 -0.14
N GLN A 232 9.80 33.81 -0.22
CA GLN A 232 9.10 33.89 -1.47
C GLN A 232 9.88 34.82 -2.39
N ALA A 233 10.48 34.28 -3.46
CA ALA A 233 11.09 35.09 -4.48
C ALA A 233 10.02 36.08 -4.98
N ALA A 234 10.32 37.38 -4.90
CA ALA A 234 9.41 38.41 -5.42
C ALA A 234 9.10 38.06 -6.88
N ALA A 235 7.82 37.82 -7.18
CA ALA A 235 7.39 37.63 -8.56
C ALA A 235 7.72 38.87 -9.34
N TYR A 236 8.61 38.74 -10.34
CA TYR A 236 8.89 39.78 -11.31
C TYR A 236 7.73 39.90 -12.29
#